data_55f8b92fc788693639ef5c4faf735899
#
_entry.id   55f8b92fc788693639ef5c4faf735899
#
_cell.length_a   1.000
_cell.length_b   1.000
_cell.length_c   1.000
_cell.angle_alpha   90.00
_cell.angle_beta   90.00
_cell.angle_gamma   90.00
#
_symmetry.space_group_name_H-M   'P 1'
#
loop_
_entity.id
_entity.type
_entity.pdbx_description
1 polymer ?
#
loop_
_entity_poly.entity_id
_entity_poly.type
_entity_poly.pdbx_seq_one_letter_code
_entity_poly.pdbx_strand_id
1 'polypeptide(L)'
;MSKNVIPSSYNRQTVWFLPLLFLALLFVLFVAKTGWVFQVSMALIFLISSLGSFILIPHQIQHNEKDLILKRLAGDIRISKESVEKIEVIDFSDLRRKVGIHGLLGYYGYYNLAGFGQVRVMAKAKNELLLIQTSGFEPVVVSVDDSRDFINSLKE
;
A
#
# COMPACT_ATOMS: atom_id res chain seq x y z
N MET A 1 28.13 0.79 -7.51
CA MET A 1 26.97 1.06 -6.63
C MET A 1 25.82 0.18 -7.10
N SER A 2 25.64 -0.96 -6.47
CA SER A 2 24.52 -1.86 -6.76
C SER A 2 23.28 -1.31 -6.03
N LYS A 3 22.25 -0.89 -6.79
CA LYS A 3 20.94 -0.60 -6.23
C LYS A 3 20.27 -1.94 -5.98
N ASN A 4 20.22 -2.37 -4.73
CA ASN A 4 19.39 -3.50 -4.38
C ASN A 4 17.93 -3.08 -4.52
N VAL A 5 17.27 -3.58 -5.56
CA VAL A 5 15.87 -3.33 -5.86
C VAL A 5 15.09 -4.54 -5.38
N ILE A 6 14.37 -4.36 -4.29
CA ILE A 6 13.46 -5.39 -3.79
C ILE A 6 12.06 -5.08 -4.34
N PRO A 7 11.49 -5.95 -5.19
CA PRO A 7 10.13 -5.75 -5.66
C PRO A 7 9.18 -5.85 -4.45
N SER A 8 8.29 -4.89 -4.30
CA SER A 8 7.19 -5.04 -3.34
C SER A 8 6.18 -6.05 -3.91
N SER A 9 5.57 -6.87 -3.04
CA SER A 9 4.65 -7.98 -3.37
C SER A 9 3.47 -7.61 -4.28
N TYR A 10 3.74 -7.15 -5.48
CA TYR A 10 2.72 -6.99 -6.49
C TYR A 10 2.45 -8.37 -7.09
N ASN A 11 1.54 -9.09 -6.47
CA ASN A 11 1.10 -10.35 -7.03
C ASN A 11 0.64 -10.11 -8.47
N ARG A 12 1.32 -10.72 -9.43
CA ARG A 12 1.04 -10.63 -10.88
C ARG A 12 -0.44 -10.90 -11.20
N GLN A 13 -1.12 -11.61 -10.32
CA GLN A 13 -2.56 -11.89 -10.40
C GLN A 13 -3.42 -10.63 -10.16
N THR A 14 -2.96 -9.65 -9.37
CA THR A 14 -3.73 -8.44 -9.06
C THR A 14 -3.86 -7.52 -10.27
N VAL A 15 -2.90 -7.56 -11.20
CA VAL A 15 -2.94 -6.75 -12.43
C VAL A 15 -4.07 -7.17 -13.36
N TRP A 16 -4.38 -8.48 -13.40
CA TRP A 16 -5.48 -9.02 -14.22
C TRP A 16 -6.85 -8.90 -13.55
N PHE A 17 -6.88 -8.73 -12.23
CA PHE A 17 -8.14 -8.55 -11.50
C PHE A 17 -8.81 -7.20 -11.80
N LEU A 18 -8.03 -6.15 -12.06
CA LEU A 18 -8.54 -4.81 -12.36
C LEU A 18 -9.41 -4.78 -13.63
N PRO A 19 -8.95 -5.25 -14.80
CA PRO A 19 -9.78 -5.30 -15.99
C PRO A 19 -10.97 -6.26 -15.87
N LEU A 20 -10.83 -7.38 -15.17
CA LEU A 20 -11.94 -8.31 -14.91
C LEU A 20 -13.02 -7.68 -14.02
N LEU A 21 -12.62 -6.95 -12.99
CA LEU A 21 -13.55 -6.26 -12.11
C LEU A 21 -14.25 -5.11 -12.82
N PHE A 22 -13.53 -4.38 -13.68
CA PHE A 22 -14.10 -3.34 -14.51
C PHE A 22 -15.12 -3.90 -15.49
N LEU A 23 -14.85 -5.04 -16.12
CA LEU A 23 -15.77 -5.76 -17.00
C LEU A 23 -17.01 -6.25 -16.22
N ALA A 24 -16.83 -6.81 -15.02
CA ALA A 24 -17.93 -7.25 -14.17
C ALA A 24 -18.82 -6.07 -13.74
N LEU A 25 -18.21 -4.92 -13.41
CA LEU A 25 -18.94 -3.70 -13.09
C LEU A 25 -19.75 -3.20 -14.29
N LEU A 26 -19.17 -3.17 -15.49
CA LEU A 26 -19.87 -2.81 -16.73
C LEU A 26 -21.04 -3.75 -17.00
N PHE A 27 -20.87 -5.05 -16.74
CA PHE A 27 -21.94 -6.05 -16.90
C PHE A 27 -23.09 -5.80 -15.91
N VAL A 28 -22.78 -5.53 -14.64
CA VAL A 28 -23.78 -5.18 -13.62
C VAL A 28 -24.52 -3.90 -14.01
N LEU A 29 -23.81 -2.89 -14.50
CA LEU A 29 -24.40 -1.65 -14.97
C LEU A 29 -25.35 -1.87 -16.18
N PHE A 30 -25.05 -2.80 -17.05
CA PHE A 30 -25.85 -3.13 -18.21
C PHE A 30 -27.12 -3.93 -17.84
N VAL A 31 -27.01 -4.82 -16.87
CA VAL A 31 -28.12 -5.72 -16.47
C VAL A 31 -29.06 -5.09 -15.43
N ALA A 32 -28.57 -4.16 -14.61
CA ALA A 32 -29.37 -3.59 -13.52
C ALA A 32 -30.45 -2.63 -14.07
N LYS A 33 -31.72 -2.88 -13.69
CA LYS A 33 -32.88 -2.02 -14.02
C LYS A 33 -32.96 -0.72 -13.20
N THR A 34 -31.91 -0.35 -12.47
CA THR A 34 -31.84 0.90 -11.70
C THR A 34 -31.53 2.09 -12.61
N GLY A 35 -31.96 3.28 -12.20
CA GLY A 35 -31.80 4.48 -13.03
C GLY A 35 -30.31 4.72 -13.40
N TRP A 36 -30.05 5.01 -14.65
CA TRP A 36 -28.71 5.10 -15.23
C TRP A 36 -27.77 6.10 -14.52
N VAL A 37 -28.34 7.17 -13.94
CA VAL A 37 -27.57 8.17 -13.18
C VAL A 37 -26.94 7.57 -11.93
N PHE A 38 -27.68 6.75 -11.18
CA PHE A 38 -27.14 6.07 -10.00
C PHE A 38 -26.00 5.10 -10.37
N GLN A 39 -26.18 4.35 -11.45
CA GLN A 39 -25.20 3.38 -11.94
C GLN A 39 -23.90 4.07 -12.35
N VAL A 40 -23.99 5.15 -13.12
CA VAL A 40 -22.82 5.94 -13.54
C VAL A 40 -22.11 6.56 -12.35
N SER A 41 -22.85 7.09 -11.36
CA SER A 41 -22.26 7.66 -10.16
C SER A 41 -21.49 6.62 -9.35
N MET A 42 -22.05 5.44 -9.14
CA MET A 42 -21.37 4.35 -8.42
C MET A 42 -20.14 3.86 -9.18
N ALA A 43 -20.20 3.74 -10.50
CA ALA A 43 -19.05 3.37 -11.33
C ALA A 43 -17.92 4.41 -11.23
N LEU A 44 -18.25 5.68 -11.25
CA LEU A 44 -17.29 6.78 -11.10
C LEU A 44 -16.62 6.77 -9.73
N ILE A 45 -17.39 6.62 -8.66
CA ILE A 45 -16.86 6.53 -7.29
C ILE A 45 -15.89 5.34 -7.17
N PHE A 46 -16.29 4.19 -7.71
CA PHE A 46 -15.45 3.00 -7.68
C PHE A 46 -14.15 3.20 -8.49
N LEU A 47 -14.24 3.79 -9.67
CA LEU A 47 -13.09 4.08 -10.53
C LEU A 47 -12.11 5.06 -9.85
N ILE A 48 -12.62 6.15 -9.29
CA ILE A 48 -11.82 7.16 -8.59
C ILE A 48 -11.12 6.54 -7.36
N SER A 49 -11.85 5.75 -6.56
CA SER A 49 -11.28 5.06 -5.40
C SER A 49 -10.19 4.07 -5.80
N SER A 50 -10.40 3.33 -6.88
CA SER A 50 -9.45 2.35 -7.40
C SER A 50 -8.19 3.02 -7.92
N LEU A 51 -8.33 4.05 -8.74
CA LEU A 51 -7.19 4.85 -9.26
C LEU A 51 -6.43 5.53 -8.12
N GLY A 52 -7.14 6.11 -7.15
CA GLY A 52 -6.51 6.73 -5.98
C GLY A 52 -5.64 5.75 -5.21
N SER A 53 -6.13 4.53 -4.96
CA SER A 53 -5.35 3.50 -4.28
C SER A 53 -4.09 3.12 -5.06
N PHE A 54 -4.21 2.92 -6.37
CA PHE A 54 -3.10 2.54 -7.24
C PHE A 54 -1.99 3.60 -7.28
N ILE A 55 -2.39 4.88 -7.27
CA ILE A 55 -1.45 6.01 -7.33
C ILE A 55 -0.71 6.19 -5.99
N LEU A 56 -1.38 5.95 -4.87
CA LEU A 56 -0.88 6.27 -3.53
C LEU A 56 -0.07 5.15 -2.87
N ILE A 57 -0.29 3.89 -3.26
CA ILE A 57 0.39 2.74 -2.67
C ILE A 57 1.77 2.54 -3.33
N PRO A 58 2.84 2.32 -2.56
CA PRO A 58 4.15 2.04 -3.11
C PRO A 58 4.14 0.76 -3.95
N HIS A 59 4.65 0.84 -5.17
CA HIS A 59 4.80 -0.31 -6.05
C HIS A 59 6.19 -0.94 -5.95
N GLN A 60 7.14 -0.22 -5.36
CA GLN A 60 8.51 -0.68 -5.17
C GLN A 60 9.12 0.02 -3.96
N ILE A 61 9.92 -0.71 -3.20
CA ILE A 61 10.75 -0.17 -2.14
C ILE A 61 12.21 -0.32 -2.58
N GLN A 62 12.94 0.78 -2.56
CA GLN A 62 14.36 0.83 -2.88
C GLN A 62 15.11 1.36 -1.68
N HIS A 63 16.31 0.89 -1.44
CA HIS A 63 17.20 1.50 -0.48
C HIS A 63 18.57 1.78 -1.11
N ASN A 64 19.20 2.82 -0.67
CA ASN A 64 20.59 3.14 -0.97
C ASN A 64 21.35 3.30 0.36
N GLU A 65 22.57 3.76 0.33
CA GLU A 65 23.39 3.96 1.53
C GLU A 65 22.74 4.93 2.54
N LYS A 66 22.00 5.94 2.07
CA LYS A 66 21.46 7.04 2.90
C LYS A 66 19.95 6.97 3.10
N ASP A 67 19.21 6.50 2.11
CA ASP A 67 17.74 6.63 2.08
C ASP A 67 17.03 5.32 1.81
N LEU A 68 15.88 5.18 2.43
CA LEU A 68 14.82 4.24 2.06
C LEU A 68 13.81 5.00 1.19
N ILE A 69 13.57 4.53 -0.03
CA ILE A 69 12.74 5.20 -1.02
C ILE A 69 11.51 4.34 -1.33
N LEU A 70 10.34 4.84 -0.98
CA LEU A 70 9.06 4.24 -1.32
C LEU A 70 8.58 4.82 -2.65
N LYS A 71 8.71 4.05 -3.72
CA LYS A 71 8.33 4.45 -5.08
C LYS A 71 6.82 4.37 -5.26
N ARG A 72 6.18 5.50 -5.58
CA ARG A 72 4.74 5.62 -5.86
C ARG A 72 4.53 6.40 -7.14
N LEU A 73 3.36 6.24 -7.77
CA LEU A 73 2.98 7.08 -8.91
C LEU A 73 2.72 8.54 -8.50
N ALA A 74 2.24 8.78 -7.29
CA ALA A 74 2.04 10.13 -6.73
C ALA A 74 3.33 10.84 -6.29
N GLY A 75 4.50 10.25 -6.57
CA GLY A 75 5.80 10.75 -6.13
C GLY A 75 6.41 9.91 -5.01
N ASP A 76 7.73 9.90 -4.96
CA ASP A 76 8.49 9.08 -4.04
C ASP A 76 8.46 9.64 -2.62
N ILE A 77 8.35 8.76 -1.62
CA ILE A 77 8.63 9.11 -0.23
C ILE A 77 10.06 8.68 0.06
N ARG A 78 10.88 9.61 0.54
CA ARG A 78 12.25 9.35 0.97
C ARG A 78 12.32 9.42 2.49
N ILE A 79 12.85 8.38 3.10
CA ILE A 79 13.07 8.27 4.53
C ILE A 79 14.58 8.12 4.71
N SER A 80 15.23 9.06 5.39
CA SER A 80 16.65 8.93 5.71
C SER A 80 16.87 7.75 6.63
N LYS A 81 17.83 6.89 6.33
CA LYS A 81 18.21 5.77 7.20
C LYS A 81 18.65 6.23 8.59
N GLU A 82 19.24 7.41 8.69
CA GLU A 82 19.62 8.01 9.97
C GLU A 82 18.40 8.35 10.84
N SER A 83 17.24 8.61 10.24
CA SER A 83 15.99 8.88 10.95
C SER A 83 15.24 7.61 11.35
N VAL A 84 15.63 6.45 10.84
CA VAL A 84 14.99 5.18 11.15
C VAL A 84 15.45 4.69 12.51
N GLU A 85 14.54 4.67 13.47
CA GLU A 85 14.81 4.19 14.83
C GLU A 85 14.67 2.68 14.92
N LYS A 86 13.64 2.13 14.28
CA LYS A 86 13.32 0.71 14.37
C LYS A 86 12.54 0.23 13.15
N ILE A 87 12.79 -1.02 12.76
CA ILE A 87 11.98 -1.73 11.77
C ILE A 87 11.53 -3.05 12.39
N GLU A 88 10.21 -3.28 12.38
CA GLU A 88 9.59 -4.46 12.96
C GLU A 88 8.62 -5.11 11.99
N VAL A 89 8.57 -6.44 12.01
CA VAL A 89 7.50 -7.19 11.36
C VAL A 89 6.27 -7.13 12.25
N ILE A 90 5.13 -6.78 11.67
CA ILE A 90 3.85 -6.70 12.38
C ILE A 90 2.80 -7.56 11.69
N ASP A 91 1.78 -7.96 12.45
CA ASP A 91 0.62 -8.65 11.90
C ASP A 91 -0.48 -7.66 11.50
N PHE A 92 -1.19 -7.97 10.42
CA PHE A 92 -2.31 -7.14 9.97
C PHE A 92 -3.47 -7.11 10.98
N SER A 93 -3.62 -8.16 11.79
CA SER A 93 -4.65 -8.25 12.85
C SER A 93 -4.50 -7.17 13.92
N ASP A 94 -3.29 -6.65 14.13
CA ASP A 94 -2.99 -5.61 15.10
C ASP A 94 -3.38 -4.20 14.62
N LEU A 95 -3.73 -4.08 13.33
CA LEU A 95 -4.07 -2.82 12.69
C LEU A 95 -5.59 -2.59 12.68
N ARG A 96 -6.05 -1.53 13.33
CA ARG A 96 -7.43 -1.07 13.29
C ARG A 96 -7.55 0.19 12.45
N ARG A 97 -8.32 0.12 11.37
CA ARG A 97 -8.53 1.25 10.48
C ARG A 97 -9.21 2.42 11.19
N LYS A 98 -8.65 3.60 11.04
CA LYS A 98 -9.24 4.88 11.47
C LYS A 98 -9.85 5.62 10.28
N VAL A 99 -9.03 5.94 9.28
CA VAL A 99 -9.45 6.62 8.04
C VAL A 99 -8.60 6.10 6.88
N GLY A 100 -9.22 5.76 5.76
CA GLY A 100 -8.48 5.37 4.57
C GLY A 100 -9.18 4.32 3.73
N ILE A 101 -8.49 3.87 2.69
CA ILE A 101 -8.95 2.87 1.74
C ILE A 101 -8.54 1.49 2.24
N HIS A 102 -9.48 0.55 2.19
CA HIS A 102 -9.29 -0.83 2.61
C HIS A 102 -9.90 -1.76 1.58
N GLY A 103 -9.12 -2.61 0.96
CA GLY A 103 -9.67 -3.63 0.08
C GLY A 103 -8.84 -3.98 -1.13
N LEU A 104 -9.48 -4.01 -2.28
CA LEU A 104 -9.08 -4.70 -3.50
C LEU A 104 -7.69 -4.35 -4.04
N LEU A 105 -7.27 -3.10 -3.92
CA LEU A 105 -6.00 -2.60 -4.45
C LEU A 105 -4.96 -2.33 -3.38
N GLY A 106 -5.27 -2.69 -2.13
CA GLY A 106 -4.39 -2.52 -0.99
C GLY A 106 -4.99 -1.69 0.14
N TYR A 107 -4.12 -1.25 1.02
CA TYR A 107 -4.43 -0.59 2.28
C TYR A 107 -3.68 0.72 2.32
N TYR A 108 -4.42 1.84 2.36
CA TYR A 108 -3.83 3.15 2.42
C TYR A 108 -4.59 4.03 3.40
N GLY A 109 -3.89 4.71 4.29
CA GLY A 109 -4.49 5.64 5.23
C GLY A 109 -3.94 5.53 6.64
N TYR A 110 -4.74 5.99 7.60
CA TYR A 110 -4.39 6.00 9.01
C TYR A 110 -5.04 4.83 9.74
N TYR A 111 -4.22 4.12 10.49
CA TYR A 111 -4.60 2.98 11.30
C TYR A 111 -4.07 3.17 12.72
N ASN A 112 -4.71 2.54 13.68
CA ASN A 112 -4.19 2.38 15.02
C ASN A 112 -3.57 0.99 15.13
N LEU A 113 -2.28 0.93 15.44
CA LEU A 113 -1.56 -0.28 15.76
C LEU A 113 -1.66 -0.55 17.27
N ALA A 114 -2.05 -1.77 17.63
CA ALA A 114 -2.21 -2.17 19.03
C ALA A 114 -0.89 -1.96 19.81
N GLY A 115 -0.98 -1.30 20.96
CA GLY A 115 0.19 -1.02 21.83
C GLY A 115 1.13 0.09 21.32
N PHE A 116 0.91 0.64 20.10
CA PHE A 116 1.80 1.65 19.53
C PHE A 116 1.11 3.00 19.27
N GLY A 117 -0.14 2.98 18.75
CA GLY A 117 -0.89 4.18 18.41
C GLY A 117 -1.09 4.37 16.91
N GLN A 118 -1.20 5.62 16.46
CA GLN A 118 -1.49 5.93 15.07
C GLN A 118 -0.29 5.69 14.16
N VAL A 119 -0.53 4.99 13.05
CA VAL A 119 0.45 4.70 12.02
C VAL A 119 -0.15 4.97 10.64
N ARG A 120 0.69 5.30 9.67
CA ARG A 120 0.30 5.45 8.28
C ARG A 120 0.54 4.16 7.52
N VAL A 121 -0.51 3.52 7.05
CA VAL A 121 -0.43 2.27 6.29
C VAL A 121 -0.39 2.56 4.80
N MET A 122 0.56 1.96 4.10
CA MET A 122 0.72 1.99 2.65
C MET A 122 1.13 0.59 2.18
N ALA A 123 0.21 -0.35 2.26
CA ALA A 123 0.48 -1.76 2.02
C ALA A 123 -0.37 -2.31 0.87
N LYS A 124 0.21 -3.15 0.03
CA LYS A 124 -0.50 -3.86 -1.05
C LYS A 124 -1.17 -5.14 -0.57
N ALA A 125 -0.54 -5.80 0.39
CA ALA A 125 -0.98 -7.08 0.93
C ALA A 125 -1.06 -7.00 2.46
N LYS A 126 -1.68 -7.99 3.06
CA LYS A 126 -1.77 -8.14 4.53
C LYS A 126 -0.58 -8.89 5.13
N ASN A 127 0.18 -9.53 4.29
CA ASN A 127 1.31 -10.35 4.70
C ASN A 127 2.59 -9.51 4.61
N GLU A 128 3.62 -9.95 5.35
CA GLU A 128 4.95 -9.35 5.31
C GLU A 128 4.90 -7.82 5.50
N LEU A 129 4.21 -7.41 6.59
CA LEU A 129 4.11 -5.99 6.93
C LEU A 129 5.29 -5.58 7.79
N LEU A 130 5.90 -4.46 7.41
CA LEU A 130 6.97 -3.81 8.15
C LEU A 130 6.51 -2.47 8.70
N LEU A 131 6.62 -2.30 10.00
CA LEU A 131 6.52 -1.02 10.68
C LEU A 131 7.89 -0.35 10.64
N ILE A 132 7.98 0.81 10.04
CA ILE A 132 9.17 1.67 10.00
C ILE A 132 8.91 2.83 10.94
N GLN A 133 9.63 2.83 12.08
CA GLN A 133 9.59 3.91 13.06
C GLN A 133 10.70 4.90 12.73
N THR A 134 10.35 6.17 12.72
CA THR A 134 11.28 7.24 12.33
C THR A 134 11.23 8.37 13.34
N SER A 135 12.39 8.97 13.61
CA SER A 135 12.47 10.21 14.40
C SER A 135 11.95 11.38 13.56
N GLY A 136 10.99 12.11 14.12
CA GLY A 136 10.46 13.33 13.50
C GLY A 136 9.44 13.15 12.37
N PHE A 137 9.12 11.92 11.99
CA PHE A 137 8.08 11.61 11.01
C PHE A 137 7.08 10.59 11.56
N GLU A 138 5.90 10.59 10.96
CA GLU A 138 4.86 9.63 11.30
C GLU A 138 5.30 8.19 10.94
N PRO A 139 5.12 7.21 11.85
CA PRO A 139 5.48 5.83 11.58
C PRO A 139 4.71 5.26 10.39
N VAL A 140 5.39 4.51 9.54
CA VAL A 140 4.85 4.01 8.28
C VAL A 140 4.84 2.49 8.29
N VAL A 141 3.72 1.91 7.85
CA VAL A 141 3.59 0.47 7.61
C VAL A 141 3.55 0.21 6.10
N VAL A 142 4.44 -0.64 5.63
CA VAL A 142 4.54 -1.04 4.24
C VAL A 142 4.51 -2.56 4.10
N SER A 143 4.10 -3.07 2.95
CA SER A 143 4.24 -4.50 2.63
C SER A 143 5.46 -4.73 1.75
N VAL A 144 6.18 -5.81 2.03
CA VAL A 144 7.32 -6.29 1.25
C VAL A 144 7.05 -7.73 0.77
N ASP A 145 7.87 -8.26 -0.12
CA ASP A 145 7.73 -9.64 -0.58
C ASP A 145 8.29 -10.63 0.43
N ASP A 146 9.44 -10.29 1.05
CA ASP A 146 10.07 -11.02 2.12
C ASP A 146 10.63 -10.04 3.14
N SER A 147 10.07 -10.06 4.34
CA SER A 147 10.44 -9.15 5.42
C SER A 147 11.84 -9.45 5.96
N ARG A 148 12.26 -10.72 5.97
CA ARG A 148 13.58 -11.12 6.47
C ARG A 148 14.68 -10.70 5.52
N ASP A 149 14.51 -10.97 4.24
CA ASP A 149 15.47 -10.56 3.21
C ASP A 149 15.59 -9.04 3.15
N PHE A 150 14.48 -8.34 3.29
CA PHE A 150 14.48 -6.87 3.35
C PHE A 150 15.27 -6.35 4.55
N ILE A 151 15.00 -6.86 5.76
CA ILE A 151 15.70 -6.41 6.97
C ILE A 151 17.20 -6.72 6.88
N ASN A 152 17.58 -7.87 6.33
CA ASN A 152 18.98 -8.24 6.15
C ASN A 152 19.70 -7.30 5.17
N SER A 153 19.04 -6.95 4.07
CA SER A 153 19.60 -6.03 3.05
C SER A 153 19.78 -4.58 3.55
N LEU A 154 19.13 -4.21 4.63
CA LEU A 154 19.31 -2.89 5.26
C LEU A 154 20.53 -2.83 6.18
N LYS A 155 21.07 -3.99 6.60
CA LYS A 155 22.23 -4.08 7.48
C LYS A 155 23.56 -4.14 6.75
N GLU A 156 23.51 -4.40 5.44
CA GLU A 156 24.66 -4.36 4.53
C GLU A 156 24.92 -2.92 4.03
#